data_78f28c7913c4f22f1b44029b44b44e9b
#
_entry.id   78f28c7913c4f22f1b44029b44b44e9b
#
_cell.length_a   1.000
_cell.length_b   1.000
_cell.length_c   1.000
_cell.angle_alpha   90.00
_cell.angle_beta   90.00
_cell.angle_gamma   90.00
#
_symmetry.space_group_name_H-M   'P 1'
#
loop_
_entity.id
_entity.type
_entity.pdbx_description
1 polymer ?
#
loop_
_entity_poly.entity_id
_entity_poly.type
_entity_poly.pdbx_seq_one_letter_code
_entity_poly.pdbx_strand_id
1 'polypeptide(L)'
;DPLLEHTRGFLDGFGIEPGAVEVNLLATAGMRYAEGLHGRPATDRLYDTIRNGILSHGFALGEVRTTCGSEEEGIWTWINLNDVLSGVFDRDEQPAGIVEVGGSSLQLTFPTDEDPDGVPHVHRVALNGRRFAVSCRSFLGLGQDDARKEMRRRMGPEGSAVCFPGGFRAACDHGDMLDGVGMHRLAA
;
A
#
# COMPACT_ATOMS: atom_id res chain seq x y z
N ASP A 1 -3.31 -23.18 -3.83
CA ASP A 1 -3.19 -21.75 -4.20
C ASP A 1 -2.24 -21.61 -5.39
N PRO A 2 -2.71 -21.11 -6.55
CA PRO A 2 -1.91 -21.07 -7.78
C PRO A 2 -0.57 -20.32 -7.63
N LEU A 3 -0.53 -19.27 -6.79
CA LEU A 3 0.69 -18.51 -6.55
C LEU A 3 1.74 -19.35 -5.80
N LEU A 4 1.33 -20.02 -4.73
CA LEU A 4 2.21 -20.88 -3.93
C LEU A 4 2.67 -22.11 -4.72
N GLU A 5 1.81 -22.69 -5.56
CA GLU A 5 2.17 -23.78 -6.47
C GLU A 5 3.20 -23.35 -7.51
N HIS A 6 2.97 -22.17 -8.12
CA HIS A 6 3.92 -21.58 -9.07
C HIS A 6 5.29 -21.31 -8.42
N THR A 7 5.29 -20.69 -7.23
CA THR A 7 6.51 -20.41 -6.46
C THR A 7 7.26 -21.72 -6.14
N ARG A 8 6.54 -22.74 -5.72
CA ARG A 8 7.14 -24.06 -5.45
C ARG A 8 7.80 -24.64 -6.69
N GLY A 9 7.10 -24.65 -7.84
CA GLY A 9 7.68 -25.13 -9.10
C GLY A 9 8.91 -24.34 -9.55
N PHE A 10 8.96 -23.03 -9.25
CA PHE A 10 10.14 -22.21 -9.49
C PHE A 10 11.31 -22.64 -8.60
N LEU A 11 11.10 -22.84 -7.30
CA LEU A 11 12.12 -23.26 -6.34
C LEU A 11 12.68 -24.66 -6.64
N ASP A 12 11.82 -25.57 -7.08
CA ASP A 12 12.21 -26.92 -7.50
C ASP A 12 13.26 -26.88 -8.63
N GLY A 13 13.17 -25.91 -9.55
CA GLY A 13 14.15 -25.68 -10.62
C GLY A 13 15.54 -25.28 -10.11
N PHE A 14 15.66 -24.82 -8.88
CA PHE A 14 16.91 -24.46 -8.21
C PHE A 14 17.34 -25.46 -7.11
N GLY A 15 16.56 -26.53 -6.91
CA GLY A 15 16.81 -27.48 -5.84
C GLY A 15 16.62 -26.90 -4.43
N ILE A 16 15.76 -25.91 -4.30
CA ILE A 16 15.46 -25.25 -3.02
C ILE A 16 14.19 -25.87 -2.43
N GLU A 17 14.31 -26.45 -1.24
CA GLU A 17 13.15 -27.01 -0.53
C GLU A 17 12.22 -25.89 -0.05
N PRO A 18 10.90 -25.98 -0.27
CA PRO A 18 9.94 -24.96 0.16
C PRO A 18 10.03 -24.64 1.65
N GLY A 19 10.31 -25.62 2.50
CA GLY A 19 10.46 -25.43 3.94
C GLY A 19 11.67 -24.58 4.37
N ALA A 20 12.61 -24.33 3.45
CA ALA A 20 13.73 -23.40 3.68
C ALA A 20 13.36 -21.94 3.33
N VAL A 21 12.16 -21.71 2.78
CA VAL A 21 11.69 -20.39 2.36
C VAL A 21 10.54 -19.94 3.27
N GLU A 22 10.76 -18.84 3.96
CA GLU A 22 9.74 -18.21 4.80
C GLU A 22 8.83 -17.32 3.95
N VAL A 23 7.52 -17.49 4.08
CA VAL A 23 6.51 -16.68 3.40
C VAL A 23 5.87 -15.70 4.38
N ASN A 24 6.02 -14.42 4.09
CA ASN A 24 5.41 -13.33 4.83
C ASN A 24 4.28 -12.70 4.00
N LEU A 25 3.15 -12.37 4.63
CA LEU A 25 2.07 -11.59 4.04
C LEU A 25 1.80 -10.36 4.91
N LEU A 26 2.17 -9.21 4.39
CA LEU A 26 1.95 -7.92 5.03
C LEU A 26 0.88 -7.17 4.24
N ALA A 27 -0.33 -7.15 4.78
CA ALA A 27 -1.47 -6.50 4.15
C ALA A 27 -1.59 -5.04 4.60
N THR A 28 -2.01 -4.17 3.70
CA THR A 28 -2.06 -2.72 3.90
C THR A 28 -3.49 -2.18 4.01
N ALA A 29 -3.78 -1.03 3.42
CA ALA A 29 -5.02 -0.29 3.58
C ALA A 29 -6.30 -1.11 3.29
N GLY A 30 -6.28 -2.02 2.31
CA GLY A 30 -7.44 -2.85 2.00
C GLY A 30 -7.90 -3.71 3.18
N MET A 31 -6.94 -4.28 3.94
CA MET A 31 -7.27 -5.05 5.14
C MET A 31 -7.64 -4.17 6.32
N ARG A 32 -7.09 -2.96 6.45
CA ARG A 32 -7.57 -1.98 7.44
C ARG A 32 -9.04 -1.61 7.20
N TYR A 33 -9.46 -1.47 5.94
CA TYR A 33 -10.88 -1.31 5.59
C TYR A 33 -11.72 -2.54 5.91
N ALA A 34 -11.25 -3.72 5.53
CA ALA A 34 -11.97 -4.96 5.79
C ALA A 34 -12.20 -5.18 7.29
N GLU A 35 -11.20 -4.86 8.12
CA GLU A 35 -11.32 -4.92 9.57
C GLU A 35 -12.35 -3.91 10.10
N GLY A 36 -12.37 -2.68 9.56
CA GLY A 36 -13.35 -1.66 9.91
C GLY A 36 -14.79 -2.05 9.53
N LEU A 37 -14.97 -2.75 8.40
CA LEU A 37 -16.29 -3.13 7.89
C LEU A 37 -16.82 -4.44 8.51
N HIS A 38 -15.96 -5.43 8.69
CA HIS A 38 -16.36 -6.79 9.05
C HIS A 38 -15.92 -7.21 10.45
N GLY A 39 -15.09 -6.39 11.10
CA GLY A 39 -14.52 -6.62 12.41
C GLY A 39 -13.35 -7.61 12.42
N ARG A 40 -12.53 -7.54 13.46
CA ARG A 40 -11.35 -8.40 13.69
C ARG A 40 -11.60 -9.90 13.52
N PRO A 41 -12.69 -10.48 14.09
CA PRO A 41 -12.89 -11.92 13.95
C PRO A 41 -13.04 -12.41 12.51
N ALA A 42 -13.47 -11.55 11.59
CA ALA A 42 -13.57 -11.91 10.17
C ALA A 42 -12.20 -11.89 9.49
N THR A 43 -11.40 -10.86 9.77
CA THR A 43 -10.04 -10.73 9.22
C THR A 43 -9.09 -11.78 9.81
N ASP A 44 -9.23 -12.12 11.10
CA ASP A 44 -8.46 -13.19 11.73
C ASP A 44 -8.71 -14.55 11.05
N ARG A 45 -9.97 -14.90 10.77
CA ARG A 45 -10.28 -16.13 10.03
C ARG A 45 -9.67 -16.16 8.63
N LEU A 46 -9.62 -15.02 7.96
CA LEU A 46 -8.95 -14.91 6.65
C LEU A 46 -7.46 -15.17 6.80
N TYR A 47 -6.81 -14.53 7.77
CA TYR A 47 -5.39 -14.75 8.04
C TYR A 47 -5.07 -16.18 8.45
N ASP A 48 -5.93 -16.84 9.23
CA ASP A 48 -5.76 -18.26 9.56
C ASP A 48 -5.87 -19.15 8.32
N THR A 49 -6.77 -18.82 7.41
CA THR A 49 -6.87 -19.52 6.12
C THR A 49 -5.61 -19.37 5.29
N ILE A 50 -5.02 -18.17 5.25
CA ILE A 50 -3.77 -17.90 4.54
C ILE A 50 -2.60 -18.64 5.19
N ARG A 51 -2.46 -18.59 6.53
CA ARG A 51 -1.42 -19.33 7.27
C ARG A 51 -1.48 -20.83 6.98
N ASN A 52 -2.68 -21.40 7.05
CA ASN A 52 -2.89 -22.81 6.71
C ASN A 52 -2.54 -23.12 5.25
N GLY A 53 -2.85 -22.22 4.32
CA GLY A 53 -2.46 -22.33 2.93
C GLY A 53 -0.96 -22.37 2.75
N ILE A 54 -0.21 -21.46 3.38
CA ILE A 54 1.26 -21.42 3.34
C ILE A 54 1.84 -22.74 3.85
N LEU A 55 1.42 -23.18 5.03
CA LEU A 55 1.90 -24.41 5.65
C LEU A 55 1.57 -25.66 4.83
N SER A 56 0.35 -25.74 4.24
CA SER A 56 -0.06 -26.90 3.43
C SER A 56 0.70 -27.04 2.12
N HIS A 57 1.34 -25.96 1.64
CA HIS A 57 2.23 -25.99 0.49
C HIS A 57 3.70 -26.28 0.85
N GLY A 58 4.00 -26.51 2.14
CA GLY A 58 5.31 -26.89 2.63
C GLY A 58 6.26 -25.73 2.91
N PHE A 59 5.81 -24.47 2.82
CA PHE A 59 6.63 -23.31 3.14
C PHE A 59 6.76 -23.07 4.65
N ALA A 60 7.85 -22.43 5.07
CA ALA A 60 7.94 -21.90 6.42
C ALA A 60 6.99 -20.69 6.58
N LEU A 61 6.31 -20.62 7.72
CA LEU A 61 5.38 -19.55 8.02
C LEU A 61 6.12 -18.38 8.69
N GLY A 62 6.10 -17.23 8.06
CA GLY A 62 6.51 -15.96 8.62
C GLY A 62 5.35 -15.12 9.16
N GLU A 63 5.45 -13.80 9.05
CA GLU A 63 4.39 -12.90 9.46
C GLU A 63 3.20 -12.91 8.49
N VAL A 64 1.99 -13.00 9.04
CA VAL A 64 0.74 -12.85 8.28
C VAL A 64 -0.17 -11.91 9.07
N ARG A 65 -0.21 -10.63 8.68
CA ARG A 65 -0.93 -9.58 9.40
C ARG A 65 -1.20 -8.33 8.57
N THR A 66 -2.02 -7.44 9.10
CA THR A 66 -2.16 -6.07 8.61
C THR A 66 -1.04 -5.18 9.17
N THR A 67 -0.47 -4.33 8.33
CA THR A 67 0.52 -3.32 8.73
C THR A 67 -0.14 -2.03 9.21
N CYS A 68 0.51 -1.33 10.12
CA CYS A 68 0.14 0.03 10.49
C CYS A 68 0.61 1.00 9.39
N GLY A 69 -0.28 1.89 8.93
CA GLY A 69 0.06 2.84 7.86
C GLY A 69 1.06 3.92 8.28
N SER A 70 0.98 4.39 9.54
CA SER A 70 1.82 5.49 10.04
C SER A 70 3.10 5.03 10.74
N GLU A 71 3.15 3.77 11.20
CA GLU A 71 4.30 3.27 11.95
C GLU A 71 5.19 2.36 11.11
N GLU A 72 4.61 1.70 10.10
CA GLU A 72 5.30 0.70 9.30
C GLU A 72 5.32 1.09 7.82
N GLU A 73 4.17 1.14 7.14
CA GLU A 73 4.09 1.32 5.69
C GLU A 73 4.80 2.60 5.23
N GLY A 74 4.47 3.75 5.82
CA GLY A 74 5.08 5.02 5.45
C GLY A 74 6.56 5.13 5.88
N ILE A 75 6.92 4.59 7.05
CA ILE A 75 8.32 4.60 7.52
C ILE A 75 9.18 3.68 6.65
N TRP A 76 8.72 2.47 6.31
CA TRP A 76 9.48 1.55 5.47
C TRP A 76 9.67 2.09 4.05
N THR A 77 8.64 2.72 3.49
CA THR A 77 8.73 3.38 2.18
C THR A 77 9.72 4.53 2.22
N TRP A 78 9.71 5.34 3.29
CA TRP A 78 10.66 6.43 3.47
C TRP A 78 12.11 5.92 3.60
N ILE A 79 12.35 4.87 4.40
CA ILE A 79 13.66 4.24 4.54
C ILE A 79 14.14 3.72 3.18
N ASN A 80 13.32 2.95 2.50
CA ASN A 80 13.69 2.32 1.22
C ASN A 80 14.04 3.36 0.15
N LEU A 81 13.22 4.40 0.00
CA LEU A 81 13.50 5.46 -0.95
C LEU A 81 14.80 6.19 -0.63
N ASN A 82 15.00 6.60 0.63
CA ASN A 82 16.19 7.36 1.01
C ASN A 82 17.46 6.50 1.05
N ASP A 83 17.36 5.19 1.26
CA ASP A 83 18.49 4.26 1.09
C ASP A 83 18.92 4.21 -0.38
N VAL A 84 17.99 4.09 -1.31
CA VAL A 84 18.27 4.12 -2.76
C VAL A 84 18.84 5.49 -3.16
N LEU A 85 18.25 6.59 -2.69
CA LEU A 85 18.69 7.94 -3.01
C LEU A 85 20.07 8.26 -2.42
N SER A 86 20.42 7.68 -1.27
CA SER A 86 21.74 7.89 -0.64
C SER A 86 22.92 7.41 -1.51
N GLY A 87 22.67 6.56 -2.48
CA GLY A 87 23.65 6.16 -3.51
C GLY A 87 23.77 7.17 -4.66
N VAL A 88 22.84 8.14 -4.76
CA VAL A 88 22.76 9.11 -5.86
C VAL A 88 23.11 10.53 -5.38
N PHE A 89 22.70 10.87 -4.14
CA PHE A 89 22.94 12.19 -3.54
C PHE A 89 24.07 12.15 -2.50
N ASP A 90 24.61 13.32 -2.18
CA ASP A 90 25.63 13.42 -1.14
C ASP A 90 25.07 12.95 0.22
N ARG A 91 25.85 12.11 0.92
CA ARG A 91 25.45 11.51 2.20
C ARG A 91 25.19 12.52 3.32
N ASP A 92 25.66 13.76 3.15
CA ASP A 92 25.48 14.83 4.12
C ASP A 92 24.15 15.60 3.94
N GLU A 93 23.44 15.37 2.84
CA GLU A 93 22.14 15.98 2.61
C GLU A 93 21.06 15.42 3.57
N GLN A 94 20.06 16.24 3.82
CA GLN A 94 18.87 15.80 4.56
C GLN A 94 18.06 14.81 3.71
N PRO A 95 17.52 13.73 4.32
CA PRO A 95 16.67 12.80 3.60
C PRO A 95 15.43 13.49 3.03
N ALA A 96 15.01 13.04 1.86
CA ALA A 96 13.81 13.55 1.22
C ALA A 96 12.54 13.18 2.01
N GLY A 97 11.58 14.09 2.06
CA GLY A 97 10.21 13.73 2.43
C GLY A 97 9.51 13.00 1.28
N ILE A 98 8.52 12.16 1.61
CA ILE A 98 7.74 11.40 0.63
C ILE A 98 6.25 11.62 0.79
N VAL A 99 5.55 11.54 -0.32
CA VAL A 99 4.10 11.33 -0.39
C VAL A 99 3.90 10.02 -1.14
N GLU A 100 3.45 9.00 -0.42
CA GLU A 100 3.09 7.71 -0.99
C GLU A 100 1.59 7.67 -1.22
N VAL A 101 1.17 7.32 -2.43
CA VAL A 101 -0.25 7.21 -2.79
C VAL A 101 -0.53 5.78 -3.25
N GLY A 102 -1.05 4.97 -2.33
CA GLY A 102 -1.51 3.61 -2.62
C GLY A 102 -2.92 3.58 -3.24
N GLY A 103 -3.51 2.39 -3.30
CA GLY A 103 -4.90 2.22 -3.77
C GLY A 103 -5.92 2.87 -2.83
N SER A 104 -5.80 2.63 -1.53
CA SER A 104 -6.79 3.03 -0.53
C SER A 104 -6.25 3.93 0.59
N SER A 105 -4.94 4.17 0.68
CA SER A 105 -4.37 5.11 1.64
C SER A 105 -3.31 6.00 1.01
N LEU A 106 -3.04 7.11 1.69
CA LEU A 106 -1.95 8.03 1.41
C LEU A 106 -1.09 8.13 2.67
N GLN A 107 0.22 8.04 2.52
CA GLN A 107 1.18 8.28 3.58
C GLN A 107 1.98 9.54 3.28
N LEU A 108 2.15 10.39 4.31
CA LEU A 108 3.02 11.56 4.27
C LEU A 108 4.11 11.35 5.31
N THR A 109 5.37 11.24 4.86
CA THR A 109 6.50 10.93 5.73
C THR A 109 7.68 11.85 5.43
N PHE A 110 8.20 12.52 6.45
CA PHE A 110 9.29 13.49 6.29
C PHE A 110 10.11 13.64 7.59
N PRO A 111 11.41 14.00 7.50
CA PRO A 111 12.21 14.33 8.68
C PRO A 111 11.66 15.58 9.36
N THR A 112 11.77 15.61 10.70
CA THR A 112 11.28 16.72 11.54
C THR A 112 12.23 16.96 12.69
N ASP A 113 12.17 18.16 13.28
CA ASP A 113 12.89 18.50 14.53
C ASP A 113 12.01 18.28 15.78
N GLU A 114 10.77 17.76 15.61
CA GLU A 114 9.89 17.45 16.74
C GLU A 114 10.45 16.29 17.57
N ASP A 115 10.26 16.37 18.91
CA ASP A 115 10.68 15.30 19.81
C ASP A 115 9.77 14.07 19.66
N PRO A 116 10.33 12.90 19.29
CA PRO A 116 9.54 11.66 19.18
C PRO A 116 8.84 11.22 20.47
N ASP A 117 9.33 11.63 21.63
CA ASP A 117 8.71 11.27 22.91
C ASP A 117 7.46 12.11 23.23
N GLY A 118 7.27 13.23 22.54
CA GLY A 118 6.15 14.15 22.76
C GLY A 118 5.02 14.05 21.73
N VAL A 119 5.25 13.42 20.56
CA VAL A 119 4.34 13.49 19.42
C VAL A 119 4.09 12.09 18.84
N PRO A 120 2.86 11.55 18.95
CA PRO A 120 2.56 10.14 18.60
C PRO A 120 2.86 9.72 17.15
N HIS A 121 2.95 10.66 16.22
CA HIS A 121 3.23 10.39 14.81
C HIS A 121 4.69 10.66 14.42
N VAL A 122 5.57 10.88 15.40
CA VAL A 122 7.01 11.07 15.18
C VAL A 122 7.75 9.85 15.69
N HIS A 123 8.62 9.29 14.85
CA HIS A 123 9.32 8.04 15.10
C HIS A 123 10.84 8.25 15.05
N ARG A 124 11.58 7.48 15.85
CA ARG A 124 13.04 7.41 15.75
C ARG A 124 13.42 6.39 14.68
N VAL A 125 14.06 6.87 13.63
CA VAL A 125 14.47 6.04 12.49
C VAL A 125 15.98 6.10 12.32
N ALA A 126 16.61 4.96 12.13
CA ALA A 126 18.02 4.86 11.74
C ALA A 126 18.13 4.60 10.23
N LEU A 127 18.92 5.41 9.55
CA LEU A 127 19.20 5.28 8.11
C LEU A 127 20.69 5.54 7.88
N ASN A 128 21.41 4.59 7.28
CA ASN A 128 22.82 4.70 6.93
C ASN A 128 23.73 5.16 8.10
N GLY A 129 23.45 4.64 9.31
CA GLY A 129 24.21 4.96 10.53
C GLY A 129 23.84 6.31 11.18
N ARG A 130 22.94 7.09 10.58
CA ARG A 130 22.42 8.34 11.13
C ARG A 130 21.05 8.10 11.79
N ARG A 131 20.70 8.94 12.73
CA ARG A 131 19.40 8.90 13.41
C ARG A 131 18.58 10.13 13.03
N PHE A 132 17.30 9.91 12.75
CA PHE A 132 16.36 10.95 12.38
C PHE A 132 15.09 10.85 13.24
N ALA A 133 14.50 11.98 13.56
CA ALA A 133 13.10 12.07 13.92
C ALA A 133 12.31 12.19 12.62
N VAL A 134 11.32 11.31 12.41
CA VAL A 134 10.55 11.23 11.18
C VAL A 134 9.07 11.28 11.51
N SER A 135 8.39 12.29 11.01
CA SER A 135 6.94 12.40 11.10
C SER A 135 6.32 11.53 10.01
N CYS A 136 5.40 10.64 10.41
CA CYS A 136 4.65 9.81 9.46
C CYS A 136 3.17 9.81 9.79
N ARG A 137 2.34 10.16 8.80
CA ARG A 137 0.88 10.13 8.90
C ARG A 137 0.30 9.30 7.77
N SER A 138 -0.71 8.49 8.11
CA SER A 138 -1.44 7.69 7.13
C SER A 138 -2.91 8.14 7.10
N PHE A 139 -3.42 8.30 5.90
CA PHE A 139 -4.79 8.76 5.64
C PHE A 139 -5.52 7.68 4.85
N LEU A 140 -6.30 6.86 5.55
CA LEU A 140 -7.17 5.86 4.93
C LEU A 140 -8.29 6.58 4.17
N GLY A 141 -8.58 6.15 2.95
CA GLY A 141 -9.57 6.78 2.07
C GLY A 141 -9.00 7.84 1.12
N LEU A 142 -7.72 8.19 1.24
CA LEU A 142 -7.05 9.15 0.35
C LEU A 142 -6.13 8.47 -0.68
N GLY A 143 -6.22 7.15 -0.84
CA GLY A 143 -5.56 6.46 -1.93
C GLY A 143 -6.23 6.74 -3.28
N GLN A 144 -5.52 6.46 -4.36
CA GLN A 144 -5.96 6.81 -5.74
C GLN A 144 -7.30 6.16 -6.13
N ASP A 145 -7.56 4.93 -5.70
CA ASP A 145 -8.80 4.23 -6.04
C ASP A 145 -9.99 4.78 -5.26
N ASP A 146 -9.81 5.08 -3.97
CA ASP A 146 -10.86 5.66 -3.15
C ASP A 146 -11.13 7.11 -3.54
N ALA A 147 -10.08 7.90 -3.83
CA ALA A 147 -10.22 9.25 -4.35
C ALA A 147 -10.98 9.25 -5.69
N ARG A 148 -10.67 8.30 -6.59
CA ARG A 148 -11.38 8.13 -7.86
C ARG A 148 -12.85 7.76 -7.65
N LYS A 149 -13.14 6.82 -6.73
CA LYS A 149 -14.52 6.41 -6.40
C LYS A 149 -15.32 7.60 -5.84
N GLU A 150 -14.73 8.32 -4.90
CA GLU A 150 -15.39 9.48 -4.27
C GLU A 150 -15.60 10.62 -5.27
N MET A 151 -14.62 10.89 -6.13
CA MET A 151 -14.77 11.87 -7.21
C MET A 151 -15.94 11.49 -8.13
N ARG A 152 -16.02 10.24 -8.59
CA ARG A 152 -17.13 9.76 -9.42
C ARG A 152 -18.48 9.89 -8.73
N ARG A 153 -18.53 9.51 -7.44
CA ARG A 153 -19.75 9.65 -6.63
C ARG A 153 -20.27 11.10 -6.55
N ARG A 154 -19.35 12.06 -6.37
CA ARG A 154 -19.70 13.49 -6.27
C ARG A 154 -20.08 14.09 -7.61
N MET A 155 -19.38 13.73 -8.66
CA MET A 155 -19.61 14.29 -10.00
C MET A 155 -20.79 13.63 -10.72
N GLY A 156 -21.21 12.46 -10.29
CA GLY A 156 -22.21 11.66 -10.99
C GLY A 156 -21.69 11.08 -12.32
N PRO A 157 -22.52 10.28 -13.02
CA PRO A 157 -22.10 9.61 -14.26
C PRO A 157 -21.65 10.57 -15.35
N GLU A 158 -22.40 11.65 -15.58
CA GLU A 158 -22.10 12.63 -16.64
C GLU A 158 -20.82 13.42 -16.35
N GLY A 159 -20.64 13.88 -15.11
CA GLY A 159 -19.44 14.63 -14.72
C GLY A 159 -18.18 13.77 -14.73
N SER A 160 -18.25 12.52 -14.30
CA SER A 160 -17.09 11.62 -14.30
C SER A 160 -16.63 11.23 -15.71
N ALA A 161 -17.55 11.18 -16.68
CA ALA A 161 -17.23 10.87 -18.08
C ALA A 161 -16.27 11.89 -18.73
N VAL A 162 -16.25 13.12 -18.23
CA VAL A 162 -15.38 14.21 -18.74
C VAL A 162 -13.90 13.94 -18.40
N CYS A 163 -13.62 13.21 -17.33
CA CYS A 163 -12.26 12.89 -16.90
C CYS A 163 -11.56 11.86 -17.79
N PHE A 164 -12.28 11.26 -18.75
CA PHE A 164 -11.74 10.23 -19.62
C PHE A 164 -11.75 10.66 -21.09
N PRO A 165 -10.77 10.20 -21.88
CA PRO A 165 -10.74 10.48 -23.30
C PRO A 165 -12.03 10.06 -24.01
N GLY A 166 -12.42 10.80 -25.06
CA GLY A 166 -13.54 10.39 -25.90
C GLY A 166 -13.34 8.96 -26.45
N GLY A 167 -14.37 8.14 -26.36
CA GLY A 167 -14.32 6.73 -26.76
C GLY A 167 -13.77 5.76 -25.70
N PHE A 168 -13.30 6.25 -24.55
CA PHE A 168 -12.96 5.37 -23.43
C PHE A 168 -14.24 4.72 -22.86
N ARG A 169 -14.18 3.40 -22.65
CA ARG A 169 -15.29 2.64 -22.04
C ARG A 169 -14.77 1.78 -20.90
N ALA A 170 -15.39 1.87 -19.76
CA ALA A 170 -15.09 1.04 -18.58
C ALA A 170 -16.37 0.75 -17.80
N ALA A 171 -16.45 -0.43 -17.19
CA ALA A 171 -17.47 -0.74 -16.21
C ALA A 171 -17.27 0.11 -14.96
N CYS A 172 -18.32 0.70 -14.45
CA CYS A 172 -18.34 1.36 -13.14
C CYS A 172 -18.62 0.36 -12.02
N ASP A 173 -18.25 0.70 -10.80
CA ASP A 173 -18.41 -0.14 -9.60
C ASP A 173 -19.89 -0.52 -9.30
N HIS A 174 -20.86 0.09 -9.99
CA HIS A 174 -22.30 -0.17 -9.85
C HIS A 174 -22.93 -0.85 -11.09
N GLY A 175 -22.12 -1.40 -12.00
CA GLY A 175 -22.62 -2.10 -13.18
C GLY A 175 -22.92 -1.22 -14.38
N ASP A 176 -22.90 0.10 -14.24
CA ASP A 176 -23.07 1.03 -15.34
C ASP A 176 -21.80 1.12 -16.20
N MET A 177 -21.97 1.38 -17.49
CA MET A 177 -20.84 1.66 -18.38
C MET A 177 -20.51 3.15 -18.37
N LEU A 178 -19.24 3.46 -18.13
CA LEU A 178 -18.71 4.80 -18.29
C LEU A 178 -18.24 4.99 -19.73
N ASP A 179 -18.85 5.92 -20.45
CA ASP A 179 -18.39 6.36 -21.75
C ASP A 179 -17.66 7.69 -21.61
N GLY A 180 -16.35 7.71 -21.91
CA GLY A 180 -15.54 8.92 -21.89
C GLY A 180 -15.94 9.89 -22.98
N VAL A 181 -16.20 11.13 -22.63
CA VAL A 181 -16.57 12.21 -23.59
C VAL A 181 -15.45 13.17 -23.90
N GLY A 182 -14.34 13.09 -23.12
CA GLY A 182 -13.21 14.00 -23.25
C GLY A 182 -13.49 15.42 -22.75
N MET A 183 -12.46 16.15 -22.39
CA MET A 183 -12.58 17.53 -21.85
C MET A 183 -13.05 18.57 -22.90
N HIS A 184 -13.07 18.22 -24.17
CA HIS A 184 -13.48 19.15 -25.25
C HIS A 184 -14.95 19.54 -25.22
N ARG A 185 -15.82 18.84 -24.49
CA ARG A 185 -17.24 19.16 -24.38
C ARG A 185 -17.61 20.17 -23.29
N LEU A 186 -16.65 20.58 -22.44
CA LEU A 186 -16.90 21.63 -21.43
C LEU A 186 -16.80 23.05 -21.98
N ALA A 187 -16.37 23.23 -23.24
CA ALA A 187 -16.15 24.53 -23.87
C ALA A 187 -17.28 24.93 -24.87
N ALA A 188 -18.39 24.21 -24.91
CA ALA A 188 -19.56 24.52 -25.72
C ALA A 188 -20.79 24.86 -24.77
#